data_1eaa3fecfd938ad56e186c8defd715e0
#
_entry.id   1eaa3fecfd938ad56e186c8defd715e0
#
_cell.length_a   1.000
_cell.length_b   1.000
_cell.length_c   1.000
_cell.angle_alpha   90.00
_cell.angle_beta   90.00
_cell.angle_gamma   90.00
#
_symmetry.space_group_name_H-M   'P 1'
#
loop_
_entity.id
_entity.type
_entity.pdbx_description
1 polymer ?
#
loop_
_entity_poly.entity_id
_entity_poly.type
_entity_poly.pdbx_seq_one_letter_code
_entity_poly.pdbx_strand_id
1 'polypeptide(L)'
;MKKIVSVFCFCDMIKKTAAVQPPAEKRQEGGTMMKLDRMIGILSILLQQEKVTAPYLAEKFEVSRRTINRDIEALCMAGIPLVTEQGAKGGISIMEGYRIDRTLLTRSDMQAILAGLRSLDSVSGTSRYAQLMEKLSAGSSGLLAGDSHILIDLSSWYRESLAPKIEQIHSAILMARQLSFTYCAPAGESGRNIEPYHLIFQWSSWYVWGFCLTRQDFRLFKLNRMTELQVGDAFEKRPAPLPELSRRKLFPFRYQVKARVQPAYRWRLVEDFGPDSFTEEPDGTLLFSSGFADQTSIIGWIVSFGGGAELLEPEELQKEVRKFAEKIWRQYEKT
;
A
#
# COMPACT_ATOMS: atom_id res chain seq x y z
N MET A 1 1.72 13.80 -2.43
CA MET A 1 1.61 12.36 -2.28
C MET A 1 2.54 11.76 -1.21
N LYS A 2 2.84 12.47 -0.11
CA LYS A 2 3.77 12.02 0.97
C LYS A 2 3.08 11.71 2.32
N LYS A 3 1.74 11.66 2.39
CA LYS A 3 0.99 11.55 3.68
C LYS A 3 0.25 10.23 3.92
N ILE A 4 0.21 9.30 2.97
CA ILE A 4 -0.61 8.07 3.12
C ILE A 4 0.12 6.97 3.92
N VAL A 5 1.45 6.97 3.96
CA VAL A 5 2.25 5.95 4.68
C VAL A 5 2.20 6.13 6.21
N SER A 6 1.91 7.35 6.70
CA SER A 6 1.87 7.67 8.14
C SER A 6 0.63 7.13 8.89
N VAL A 7 -0.47 6.87 8.18
CA VAL A 7 -1.74 6.43 8.82
C VAL A 7 -1.68 4.95 9.24
N PHE A 8 -0.89 4.14 8.58
CA PHE A 8 -0.75 2.70 8.92
C PHE A 8 0.00 2.47 10.24
N CYS A 9 0.96 3.33 10.58
CA CYS A 9 1.74 3.20 11.81
C CYS A 9 0.94 3.58 13.06
N PHE A 10 -0.07 4.45 12.92
CA PHE A 10 -0.87 4.95 14.04
C PHE A 10 -1.93 3.95 14.52
N CYS A 11 -2.50 3.14 13.62
CA CYS A 11 -3.50 2.13 13.98
C CYS A 11 -2.89 0.92 14.73
N ASP A 12 -1.66 0.53 14.42
CA ASP A 12 -0.99 -0.58 15.12
C ASP A 12 -0.53 -0.19 16.53
N MET A 13 -0.25 1.10 16.77
CA MET A 13 0.13 1.61 18.08
C MET A 13 -1.06 1.61 19.06
N ILE A 14 -2.29 1.86 18.57
CA ILE A 14 -3.50 1.84 19.39
C ILE A 14 -3.93 0.40 19.77
N LYS A 15 -3.64 -0.59 18.93
CA LYS A 15 -3.98 -2.00 19.21
C LYS A 15 -3.08 -2.70 20.23
N LYS A 16 -1.84 -2.23 20.38
CA LYS A 16 -0.89 -2.79 21.37
C LYS A 16 -1.17 -2.36 22.81
N THR A 17 -1.94 -1.29 23.03
CA THR A 17 -2.26 -0.79 24.36
C THR A 17 -3.49 -1.41 25.01
N ALA A 18 -4.28 -2.23 24.29
CA ALA A 18 -5.55 -2.78 24.80
C ALA A 18 -5.48 -4.22 25.38
N ALA A 19 -4.33 -4.88 25.39
CA ALA A 19 -4.22 -6.27 25.81
C ALA A 19 -2.91 -6.61 26.51
N VAL A 20 -2.49 -5.84 27.52
CA VAL A 20 -1.41 -6.26 28.42
C VAL A 20 -1.86 -6.07 29.86
N GLN A 21 -2.27 -7.18 30.50
CA GLN A 21 -2.18 -7.30 31.95
C GLN A 21 -0.69 -7.35 32.33
N PRO A 22 -0.23 -6.58 33.33
CA PRO A 22 1.17 -6.54 33.69
C PRO A 22 1.59 -7.82 34.41
N PRO A 23 2.74 -8.43 34.04
CA PRO A 23 3.44 -9.31 34.95
C PRO A 23 4.09 -8.48 36.07
N ALA A 24 3.98 -8.95 37.28
CA ALA A 24 4.68 -8.43 38.42
C ALA A 24 6.20 -8.60 38.26
N GLU A 25 6.94 -7.62 38.81
CA GLU A 25 8.38 -7.58 39.06
C GLU A 25 9.33 -7.11 37.94
N LYS A 26 9.83 -5.89 38.08
CA LYS A 26 11.14 -5.47 38.61
C LYS A 26 11.34 -3.98 38.39
N ARG A 27 11.61 -3.27 39.48
CA ARG A 27 12.13 -1.90 39.47
C ARG A 27 13.43 -1.87 38.66
N GLN A 28 13.45 -1.09 37.59
CA GLN A 28 14.65 -0.48 37.03
C GLN A 28 14.37 0.98 36.68
N GLU A 29 15.11 1.78 37.38
CA GLU A 29 15.56 3.16 37.13
C GLU A 29 14.71 4.13 36.27
N GLY A 30 14.32 5.23 36.95
CA GLY A 30 13.58 6.39 36.52
C GLY A 30 13.91 6.96 35.14
N GLY A 31 13.22 6.48 34.14
CA GLY A 31 13.02 7.22 32.90
C GLY A 31 11.87 8.20 33.09
N THR A 32 12.14 9.49 33.23
CA THR A 32 11.13 10.54 33.28
C THR A 32 10.28 10.43 32.01
N MET A 33 9.01 9.98 32.15
CA MET A 33 8.05 9.90 31.03
C MET A 33 8.00 11.27 30.33
N MET A 34 8.23 11.30 29.01
CA MET A 34 8.26 12.54 28.27
C MET A 34 6.90 13.24 28.36
N LYS A 35 6.92 14.59 28.40
CA LYS A 35 5.68 15.39 28.53
C LYS A 35 4.62 14.99 27.48
N LEU A 36 5.04 14.73 26.25
CA LEU A 36 4.15 14.33 25.15
C LEU A 36 3.46 12.98 25.42
N ASP A 37 4.20 11.97 25.88
CA ASP A 37 3.66 10.65 26.18
C ASP A 37 2.62 10.71 27.29
N ARG A 38 2.88 11.55 28.32
CA ARG A 38 1.95 11.77 29.40
C ARG A 38 0.68 12.49 28.94
N MET A 39 0.79 13.53 28.12
CA MET A 39 -0.37 14.24 27.55
C MET A 39 -1.24 13.32 26.71
N ILE A 40 -0.64 12.45 25.86
CA ILE A 40 -1.36 11.43 25.08
C ILE A 40 -2.03 10.42 26.03
N GLY A 41 -1.35 9.99 27.07
CA GLY A 41 -1.90 9.09 28.08
C GLY A 41 -3.09 9.69 28.83
N ILE A 42 -3.02 10.95 29.24
CA ILE A 42 -4.12 11.69 29.87
C ILE A 42 -5.32 11.75 28.92
N LEU A 43 -5.10 12.12 27.66
CA LEU A 43 -6.16 12.21 26.66
C LEU A 43 -6.82 10.84 26.43
N SER A 44 -6.03 9.77 26.33
CA SER A 44 -6.57 8.40 26.18
C SER A 44 -7.47 7.98 27.33
N ILE A 45 -7.13 8.36 28.56
CA ILE A 45 -7.94 8.08 29.74
C ILE A 45 -9.25 8.88 29.70
N LEU A 46 -9.19 10.17 29.39
CA LEU A 46 -10.33 11.06 29.29
C LEU A 46 -11.31 10.67 28.16
N LEU A 47 -10.83 10.00 27.13
CA LEU A 47 -11.67 9.45 26.04
C LEU A 47 -12.36 8.15 26.42
N GLN A 48 -11.83 7.42 27.41
CA GLN A 48 -12.38 6.13 27.88
C GLN A 48 -13.27 6.27 29.11
N GLN A 49 -13.10 7.32 29.90
CA GLN A 49 -13.79 7.57 31.15
C GLN A 49 -14.50 8.92 31.13
N GLU A 50 -15.74 8.97 31.55
CA GLU A 50 -16.54 10.20 31.56
C GLU A 50 -15.88 11.31 32.41
N LYS A 51 -15.27 10.94 33.54
CA LYS A 51 -14.63 11.89 34.46
C LYS A 51 -13.49 11.24 35.23
N VAL A 52 -12.36 11.93 35.37
CA VAL A 52 -11.19 11.48 36.14
C VAL A 52 -10.67 12.58 37.02
N THR A 53 -10.07 12.24 38.16
CA THR A 53 -9.54 13.23 39.10
C THR A 53 -8.06 13.52 38.88
N ALA A 54 -7.62 14.78 39.15
CA ALA A 54 -6.20 15.14 39.06
C ALA A 54 -5.30 14.30 40.00
N PRO A 55 -5.71 13.94 41.23
CA PRO A 55 -4.98 12.99 42.07
C PRO A 55 -4.75 11.64 41.40
N TYR A 56 -5.78 11.03 40.80
CA TYR A 56 -5.67 9.76 40.10
C TYR A 56 -4.67 9.83 38.92
N LEU A 57 -4.74 10.90 38.12
CA LEU A 57 -3.77 11.08 37.02
C LEU A 57 -2.34 11.33 37.57
N ALA A 58 -2.20 12.07 38.66
CA ALA A 58 -0.90 12.33 39.29
C ALA A 58 -0.24 11.04 39.77
N GLU A 59 -1.02 10.14 40.42
CA GLU A 59 -0.57 8.83 40.86
C GLU A 59 -0.21 7.94 39.69
N LYS A 60 -1.11 7.86 38.70
CA LYS A 60 -0.94 6.97 37.52
C LYS A 60 0.27 7.31 36.67
N PHE A 61 0.61 8.60 36.55
CA PHE A 61 1.76 9.08 35.77
C PHE A 61 2.99 9.41 36.61
N GLU A 62 2.95 9.11 37.92
CA GLU A 62 4.04 9.38 38.90
C GLU A 62 4.56 10.82 38.88
N VAL A 63 3.65 11.80 38.75
CA VAL A 63 3.96 13.23 38.71
C VAL A 63 3.13 14.00 39.72
N SER A 64 3.54 15.28 40.01
CA SER A 64 2.78 16.14 40.88
C SER A 64 1.44 16.57 40.26
N ARG A 65 0.43 16.86 41.11
CA ARG A 65 -0.84 17.46 40.65
C ARG A 65 -0.64 18.76 39.87
N ARG A 66 0.40 19.54 40.24
CA ARG A 66 0.77 20.75 39.51
C ARG A 66 1.20 20.44 38.07
N THR A 67 1.92 19.33 37.86
CA THR A 67 2.32 18.90 36.54
C THR A 67 1.10 18.49 35.72
N ILE A 68 0.16 17.72 36.30
CA ILE A 68 -1.10 17.35 35.64
C ILE A 68 -1.90 18.60 35.24
N ASN A 69 -2.06 19.58 36.13
CA ASN A 69 -2.79 20.79 35.78
C ASN A 69 -2.16 21.56 34.60
N ARG A 70 -0.81 21.64 34.55
CA ARG A 70 -0.11 22.24 33.42
C ARG A 70 -0.29 21.45 32.12
N ASP A 71 -0.38 20.11 32.19
CA ASP A 71 -0.64 19.27 31.03
C ASP A 71 -2.09 19.43 30.56
N ILE A 72 -3.07 19.54 31.48
CA ILE A 72 -4.46 19.87 31.17
C ILE A 72 -4.58 21.25 30.49
N GLU A 73 -3.90 22.26 31.02
CA GLU A 73 -3.84 23.58 30.39
C GLU A 73 -3.24 23.51 28.98
N ALA A 74 -2.17 22.72 28.79
CA ALA A 74 -1.53 22.57 27.51
C ALA A 74 -2.45 21.83 26.50
N LEU A 75 -3.24 20.87 26.95
CA LEU A 75 -4.26 20.19 26.13
C LEU A 75 -5.39 21.17 25.75
N CYS A 76 -5.84 22.01 26.68
CA CYS A 76 -6.81 23.08 26.40
C CYS A 76 -6.28 24.07 25.35
N MET A 77 -5.01 24.49 25.50
CA MET A 77 -4.32 25.38 24.54
C MET A 77 -4.17 24.74 23.17
N ALA A 78 -4.06 23.41 23.11
CA ALA A 78 -4.04 22.63 21.87
C ALA A 78 -5.44 22.43 21.24
N GLY A 79 -6.49 23.06 21.80
CA GLY A 79 -7.85 23.03 21.25
C GLY A 79 -8.73 21.90 21.76
N ILE A 80 -8.31 21.17 22.82
CA ILE A 80 -9.14 20.13 23.43
C ILE A 80 -9.93 20.75 24.60
N PRO A 81 -11.26 20.93 24.52
CA PRO A 81 -12.05 21.56 25.57
C PRO A 81 -12.22 20.60 26.75
N LEU A 82 -11.38 20.77 27.75
CA LEU A 82 -11.47 20.04 29.00
C LEU A 82 -12.20 20.91 30.04
N VAL A 83 -13.11 20.28 30.78
CA VAL A 83 -13.83 20.91 31.90
C VAL A 83 -13.24 20.37 33.18
N THR A 84 -12.88 21.29 34.11
CA THR A 84 -12.41 20.96 35.46
C THR A 84 -13.42 21.41 36.48
N GLU A 85 -14.05 20.49 37.19
CA GLU A 85 -15.00 20.77 38.26
C GLU A 85 -14.36 20.52 39.60
N GLN A 86 -14.60 21.43 40.55
CA GLN A 86 -14.11 21.33 41.95
C GLN A 86 -15.18 20.73 42.85
N GLY A 87 -14.75 20.02 43.91
CA GLY A 87 -15.62 19.46 44.93
C GLY A 87 -15.55 17.92 45.03
N ALA A 88 -16.34 17.36 45.95
CA ALA A 88 -16.31 15.93 46.27
C ALA A 88 -16.70 15.03 45.09
N LYS A 89 -17.48 15.54 44.14
CA LYS A 89 -17.86 14.90 42.89
C LYS A 89 -17.18 15.55 41.68
N GLY A 90 -16.16 16.39 41.91
CA GLY A 90 -15.43 17.07 40.87
C GLY A 90 -14.44 16.18 40.13
N GLY A 91 -13.92 16.66 39.02
CA GLY A 91 -12.95 15.96 38.20
C GLY A 91 -12.69 16.69 36.91
N ILE A 92 -11.90 16.07 36.07
CA ILE A 92 -11.55 16.53 34.73
C ILE A 92 -12.32 15.64 33.74
N SER A 93 -13.05 16.25 32.82
CA SER A 93 -13.78 15.60 31.76
C SER A 93 -13.59 16.32 30.45
N ILE A 94 -13.86 15.67 29.35
CA ILE A 94 -14.03 16.34 28.07
C ILE A 94 -15.43 16.98 28.08
N MET A 95 -15.55 18.21 27.57
CA MET A 95 -16.82 18.93 27.49
C MET A 95 -17.89 18.06 26.83
N GLU A 96 -19.07 18.00 27.43
CA GLU A 96 -20.18 17.22 26.92
C GLU A 96 -20.57 17.72 25.52
N GLY A 97 -20.66 16.80 24.57
CA GLY A 97 -20.86 17.15 23.15
C GLY A 97 -19.57 17.42 22.37
N TYR A 98 -18.41 17.57 23.03
CA TYR A 98 -17.13 17.57 22.33
C TYR A 98 -16.80 16.12 21.93
N ARG A 99 -17.08 15.83 20.72
CA ARG A 99 -16.42 14.75 20.00
C ARG A 99 -15.17 15.38 19.39
N ILE A 100 -14.02 14.73 19.49
CA ILE A 100 -12.84 15.13 18.69
C ILE A 100 -13.38 15.40 17.31
N ASP A 101 -13.30 16.66 16.92
CA ASP A 101 -14.12 17.18 15.84
C ASP A 101 -13.82 16.38 14.59
N ARG A 102 -14.78 15.60 14.12
CA ARG A 102 -14.74 14.91 12.82
C ARG A 102 -14.69 15.93 11.67
N THR A 103 -14.74 17.23 12.01
CA THR A 103 -14.67 18.36 11.08
C THR A 103 -13.32 18.54 10.42
N LEU A 104 -12.28 17.79 10.82
CA LEU A 104 -11.02 17.73 10.06
C LEU A 104 -11.19 16.94 8.73
N LEU A 105 -12.22 16.12 8.61
CA LEU A 105 -12.51 15.35 7.40
C LEU A 105 -13.87 15.77 6.86
N THR A 106 -13.89 16.28 5.65
CA THR A 106 -15.13 16.54 4.93
C THR A 106 -15.86 15.23 4.61
N ARG A 107 -17.14 15.29 4.20
CA ARG A 107 -17.83 14.09 3.68
C ARG A 107 -17.05 13.45 2.53
N SER A 108 -16.48 14.26 1.64
CA SER A 108 -15.67 13.81 0.52
C SER A 108 -14.41 13.08 1.00
N ASP A 109 -13.73 13.61 2.02
CA ASP A 109 -12.52 12.98 2.58
C ASP A 109 -12.86 11.62 3.21
N MET A 110 -13.96 11.55 3.95
CA MET A 110 -14.43 10.30 4.55
C MET A 110 -14.83 9.28 3.48
N GLN A 111 -15.52 9.70 2.43
CA GLN A 111 -15.85 8.82 1.29
C GLN A 111 -14.62 8.31 0.58
N ALA A 112 -13.60 9.15 0.37
CA ALA A 112 -12.33 8.75 -0.23
C ALA A 112 -11.57 7.74 0.64
N ILE A 113 -11.56 7.94 1.97
CA ILE A 113 -10.96 6.98 2.93
C ILE A 113 -11.71 5.65 2.88
N LEU A 114 -13.05 5.69 2.92
CA LEU A 114 -13.88 4.48 2.88
C LEU A 114 -13.72 3.72 1.56
N ALA A 115 -13.62 4.42 0.42
CA ALA A 115 -13.35 3.81 -0.87
C ALA A 115 -11.97 3.12 -0.88
N GLY A 116 -10.94 3.77 -0.31
CA GLY A 116 -9.61 3.19 -0.15
C GLY A 116 -9.59 1.95 0.75
N LEU A 117 -10.33 1.95 1.86
CA LEU A 117 -10.44 0.80 2.76
C LEU A 117 -11.19 -0.37 2.10
N ARG A 118 -12.29 -0.10 1.37
CA ARG A 118 -13.00 -1.13 0.59
C ARG A 118 -12.11 -1.78 -0.47
N SER A 119 -11.25 -1.00 -1.11
CA SER A 119 -10.32 -1.53 -2.11
C SER A 119 -9.34 -2.55 -1.51
N LEU A 120 -8.94 -2.39 -0.24
CA LEU A 120 -8.10 -3.36 0.45
C LEU A 120 -8.86 -4.66 0.81
N ASP A 121 -10.14 -4.58 1.15
CA ASP A 121 -10.98 -5.78 1.37
C ASP A 121 -11.18 -6.58 0.08
N SER A 122 -11.24 -5.92 -1.09
CA SER A 122 -11.37 -6.60 -2.39
C SER A 122 -10.19 -7.53 -2.67
N VAL A 123 -9.02 -7.23 -2.12
CA VAL A 123 -7.78 -8.00 -2.30
C VAL A 123 -7.67 -9.16 -1.31
N SER A 124 -7.90 -8.88 -0.01
CA SER A 124 -7.70 -9.86 1.05
C SER A 124 -8.82 -10.91 1.13
N GLY A 125 -9.98 -10.62 0.53
CA GLY A 125 -11.17 -11.48 0.67
C GLY A 125 -11.76 -11.48 2.08
N THR A 126 -11.22 -10.65 2.97
CA THR A 126 -11.69 -10.49 4.35
C THR A 126 -12.61 -9.28 4.47
N SER A 127 -13.53 -9.30 5.43
CA SER A 127 -14.38 -8.15 5.80
C SER A 127 -13.75 -7.30 6.91
N ARG A 128 -12.43 -7.36 7.08
CA ARG A 128 -11.72 -6.72 8.19
C ARG A 128 -11.86 -5.20 8.17
N TYR A 129 -11.76 -4.61 6.99
CA TYR A 129 -11.94 -3.17 6.81
C TYR A 129 -13.41 -2.76 6.79
N ALA A 130 -14.32 -3.64 6.35
CA ALA A 130 -15.76 -3.44 6.48
C ALA A 130 -16.19 -3.28 7.94
N GLN A 131 -15.69 -4.11 8.87
CA GLN A 131 -15.93 -3.98 10.30
C GLN A 131 -15.34 -2.67 10.88
N LEU A 132 -14.17 -2.24 10.38
CA LEU A 132 -13.60 -0.96 10.78
C LEU A 132 -14.44 0.20 10.27
N MET A 133 -14.96 0.10 9.03
CA MET A 133 -15.88 1.09 8.46
C MET A 133 -17.17 1.20 9.26
N GLU A 134 -17.75 0.08 9.69
CA GLU A 134 -18.94 0.05 10.55
C GLU A 134 -18.68 0.79 11.87
N LYS A 135 -17.55 0.55 12.51
CA LYS A 135 -17.15 1.26 13.74
C LYS A 135 -16.91 2.75 13.52
N LEU A 136 -16.30 3.15 12.39
CA LEU A 136 -16.07 4.55 12.04
C LEU A 136 -17.36 5.28 11.69
N SER A 137 -18.36 4.56 11.16
CA SER A 137 -19.67 5.09 10.76
C SER A 137 -20.73 5.03 11.85
N ALA A 138 -20.51 4.27 12.94
CA ALA A 138 -21.47 4.08 14.04
C ALA A 138 -21.93 5.38 14.76
N GLY A 139 -21.44 6.53 14.36
CA GLY A 139 -21.93 7.84 14.79
C GLY A 139 -22.40 8.76 13.65
N SER A 140 -22.61 8.21 12.45
CA SER A 140 -22.97 9.00 11.25
C SER A 140 -23.90 8.18 10.37
N SER A 141 -25.15 8.02 10.78
CA SER A 141 -26.19 7.24 10.12
C SER A 141 -26.51 7.63 8.66
N GLY A 142 -25.87 8.66 8.10
CA GLY A 142 -26.04 9.09 6.72
C GLY A 142 -24.81 8.89 5.81
N LEU A 143 -23.68 8.40 6.33
CA LEU A 143 -22.43 8.31 5.55
C LEU A 143 -22.27 6.98 4.79
N LEU A 144 -22.97 5.94 5.20
CA LEU A 144 -22.93 4.61 4.57
C LEU A 144 -23.96 4.41 3.46
N ALA A 145 -25.03 5.22 3.42
CA ALA A 145 -26.04 5.17 2.39
C ALA A 145 -25.54 5.91 1.14
N GLY A 146 -24.83 5.21 0.33
CA GLY A 146 -24.85 5.27 -1.12
C GLY A 146 -24.50 6.52 -1.80
N ASP A 147 -23.56 7.19 -1.98
CA ASP A 147 -23.15 8.02 -3.12
C ASP A 147 -21.62 8.01 -3.33
N SER A 148 -20.99 6.87 -3.10
CA SER A 148 -19.60 6.71 -3.56
C SER A 148 -19.63 6.48 -5.08
N HIS A 149 -19.42 7.53 -5.85
CA HIS A 149 -19.29 7.46 -7.31
C HIS A 149 -17.99 6.76 -7.75
N ILE A 150 -17.11 6.41 -6.81
CA ILE A 150 -15.83 5.73 -7.06
C ILE A 150 -15.88 4.37 -6.39
N LEU A 151 -15.78 3.31 -7.20
CA LEU A 151 -15.57 1.93 -6.76
C LEU A 151 -14.16 1.52 -7.17
N ILE A 152 -13.32 1.17 -6.20
CA ILE A 152 -11.96 0.68 -6.45
C ILE A 152 -11.95 -0.80 -6.10
N ASP A 153 -11.77 -1.64 -7.11
CA ASP A 153 -11.55 -3.07 -6.96
C ASP A 153 -10.09 -3.39 -7.33
N LEU A 154 -9.29 -3.75 -6.34
CA LEU A 154 -7.90 -4.16 -6.52
C LEU A 154 -7.77 -5.67 -6.69
N SER A 155 -8.88 -6.41 -6.73
CA SER A 155 -8.87 -7.83 -7.02
C SER A 155 -8.37 -8.07 -8.45
N SER A 156 -7.73 -9.21 -8.66
CA SER A 156 -7.33 -9.65 -9.99
C SER A 156 -8.15 -10.87 -10.38
N TRP A 157 -8.16 -11.21 -11.67
CA TRP A 157 -8.71 -12.48 -12.18
C TRP A 157 -8.16 -13.72 -11.44
N TYR A 158 -7.01 -13.54 -10.73
CA TYR A 158 -6.33 -14.58 -9.95
C TYR A 158 -6.52 -14.38 -8.44
N ARG A 159 -7.64 -13.76 -8.00
CA ARG A 159 -7.90 -13.44 -6.59
C ARG A 159 -7.71 -14.65 -5.67
N GLU A 160 -8.26 -15.80 -6.04
CA GLU A 160 -8.17 -17.02 -5.24
C GLU A 160 -6.72 -17.47 -4.99
N SER A 161 -5.81 -17.23 -5.93
CA SER A 161 -4.40 -17.59 -5.79
C SER A 161 -3.55 -16.46 -5.17
N LEU A 162 -4.00 -15.21 -5.27
CA LEU A 162 -3.24 -14.04 -4.78
C LEU A 162 -3.54 -13.69 -3.34
N ALA A 163 -4.80 -13.76 -2.90
CA ALA A 163 -5.19 -13.38 -1.55
C ALA A 163 -4.40 -14.15 -0.46
N PRO A 164 -4.28 -15.49 -0.52
CA PRO A 164 -3.47 -16.23 0.45
C PRO A 164 -1.99 -15.81 0.44
N LYS A 165 -1.42 -15.54 -0.76
CA LYS A 165 -0.02 -15.09 -0.87
C LYS A 165 0.18 -13.72 -0.22
N ILE A 166 -0.76 -12.80 -0.44
CA ILE A 166 -0.71 -11.45 0.14
C ILE A 166 -0.74 -11.53 1.67
N GLU A 167 -1.65 -12.33 2.24
CA GLU A 167 -1.73 -12.51 3.69
C GLU A 167 -0.48 -13.16 4.27
N GLN A 168 0.03 -14.20 3.62
CA GLN A 168 1.24 -14.89 4.04
C GLN A 168 2.47 -13.97 3.98
N ILE A 169 2.64 -13.19 2.91
CA ILE A 169 3.71 -12.22 2.76
C ILE A 169 3.57 -11.08 3.78
N HIS A 170 2.36 -10.58 3.98
CA HIS A 170 2.09 -9.52 4.97
C HIS A 170 2.44 -9.99 6.40
N SER A 171 2.04 -11.20 6.76
CA SER A 171 2.41 -11.81 8.03
C SER A 171 3.93 -11.97 8.19
N ALA A 172 4.62 -12.43 7.13
CA ALA A 172 6.08 -12.58 7.13
C ALA A 172 6.80 -11.23 7.31
N ILE A 173 6.31 -10.15 6.67
CA ILE A 173 6.84 -8.78 6.86
C ILE A 173 6.69 -8.32 8.31
N LEU A 174 5.52 -8.54 8.91
CA LEU A 174 5.25 -8.12 10.29
C LEU A 174 6.14 -8.86 11.29
N MET A 175 6.30 -10.18 11.08
CA MET A 175 7.07 -11.05 11.97
C MET A 175 8.56 -11.11 11.63
N ALA A 176 9.04 -10.33 10.66
CA ALA A 176 10.41 -10.35 10.14
C ALA A 176 10.88 -11.79 9.79
N ARG A 177 10.10 -12.51 8.96
CA ARG A 177 10.42 -13.85 8.50
C ARG A 177 10.76 -13.86 7.02
N GLN A 178 11.76 -14.65 6.66
CA GLN A 178 12.17 -14.88 5.28
C GLN A 178 11.06 -15.57 4.48
N LEU A 179 11.10 -15.39 3.17
CA LEU A 179 10.21 -16.06 2.21
C LEU A 179 11.07 -16.81 1.21
N SER A 180 10.76 -18.07 0.99
CA SER A 180 11.29 -18.87 -0.11
C SER A 180 10.19 -19.20 -1.12
N PHE A 181 10.53 -19.17 -2.41
CA PHE A 181 9.58 -19.45 -3.49
C PHE A 181 10.31 -19.76 -4.80
N THR A 182 9.63 -20.44 -5.71
CA THR A 182 10.03 -20.58 -7.10
C THR A 182 9.51 -19.38 -7.90
N TYR A 183 10.40 -18.69 -8.63
CA TYR A 183 10.07 -17.51 -9.44
C TYR A 183 10.13 -17.81 -10.91
N CYS A 184 8.98 -17.72 -11.59
CA CYS A 184 8.83 -17.95 -13.02
C CYS A 184 9.15 -16.66 -13.80
N ALA A 185 10.29 -16.63 -14.48
CA ALA A 185 10.73 -15.52 -15.30
C ALA A 185 10.85 -15.93 -16.78
N PRO A 186 10.89 -14.99 -17.74
CA PRO A 186 11.08 -15.34 -19.16
C PRO A 186 12.34 -16.17 -19.44
N ALA A 187 13.36 -16.03 -18.61
CA ALA A 187 14.60 -16.81 -18.70
C ALA A 187 14.54 -18.19 -18.04
N GLY A 188 13.37 -18.59 -17.51
CA GLY A 188 13.15 -19.85 -16.81
C GLY A 188 12.82 -19.67 -15.32
N GLU A 189 12.61 -20.79 -14.64
CA GLU A 189 12.29 -20.86 -13.22
C GLU A 189 13.56 -20.87 -12.37
N SER A 190 13.42 -20.26 -11.18
CA SER A 190 14.56 -20.21 -10.24
C SER A 190 14.08 -20.01 -8.81
N GLY A 191 14.67 -20.77 -7.89
CA GLY A 191 14.46 -20.61 -6.46
C GLY A 191 14.94 -19.23 -5.97
N ARG A 192 14.17 -18.62 -5.11
CA ARG A 192 14.48 -17.35 -4.44
C ARG A 192 14.25 -17.47 -2.96
N ASN A 193 15.15 -16.84 -2.20
CA ASN A 193 14.98 -16.61 -0.78
C ASN A 193 15.15 -15.11 -0.53
N ILE A 194 14.17 -14.47 0.13
CA ILE A 194 14.16 -13.03 0.34
C ILE A 194 13.82 -12.68 1.79
N GLU A 195 14.30 -11.54 2.22
CA GLU A 195 13.82 -10.81 3.39
C GLU A 195 12.77 -9.79 2.92
N PRO A 196 11.47 -10.00 3.18
CA PRO A 196 10.42 -9.14 2.67
C PRO A 196 10.26 -7.87 3.52
N TYR A 197 10.02 -6.71 2.86
CA TYR A 197 9.86 -5.41 3.52
C TYR A 197 8.55 -4.71 3.20
N HIS A 198 8.09 -4.74 1.94
CA HIS A 198 6.86 -4.06 1.52
C HIS A 198 6.06 -4.88 0.52
N LEU A 199 4.74 -4.88 0.70
CA LEU A 199 3.78 -5.23 -0.35
C LEU A 199 3.41 -3.97 -1.12
N ILE A 200 3.41 -4.06 -2.44
CA ILE A 200 3.22 -2.92 -3.33
C ILE A 200 2.19 -3.30 -4.39
N PHE A 201 1.14 -2.49 -4.54
CA PHE A 201 0.24 -2.58 -5.69
C PHE A 201 0.58 -1.48 -6.68
N GLN A 202 1.01 -1.88 -7.87
CA GLN A 202 1.37 -0.95 -8.95
C GLN A 202 1.24 -1.63 -10.32
N TRP A 203 0.94 -0.84 -11.35
CA TRP A 203 0.73 -1.33 -12.72
C TRP A 203 -0.25 -2.52 -12.78
N SER A 204 -1.38 -2.36 -12.07
CA SER A 204 -2.43 -3.38 -11.96
C SER A 204 -1.94 -4.74 -11.46
N SER A 205 -0.89 -4.76 -10.64
CA SER A 205 -0.29 -6.00 -10.14
C SER A 205 0.28 -5.82 -8.73
N TRP A 206 0.29 -6.92 -7.99
CA TRP A 206 0.92 -7.00 -6.68
C TRP A 206 2.37 -7.44 -6.76
N TYR A 207 3.19 -6.79 -5.98
CA TYR A 207 4.62 -7.05 -5.84
C TYR A 207 5.03 -7.14 -4.38
N VAL A 208 6.09 -7.90 -4.10
CA VAL A 208 6.84 -7.83 -2.85
C VAL A 208 8.21 -7.20 -3.12
N TRP A 209 8.54 -6.19 -2.33
CA TRP A 209 9.87 -5.60 -2.26
C TRP A 209 10.63 -6.26 -1.14
N GLY A 210 11.79 -6.82 -1.43
CA GLY A 210 12.61 -7.54 -0.47
C GLY A 210 14.07 -7.64 -0.88
N PHE A 211 14.92 -7.90 0.11
CA PHE A 211 16.33 -8.18 -0.12
C PHE A 211 16.49 -9.63 -0.55
N CYS A 212 16.95 -9.85 -1.76
CA CYS A 212 17.17 -11.17 -2.32
C CYS A 212 18.52 -11.75 -1.85
N LEU A 213 18.47 -12.79 -1.02
CA LEU A 213 19.68 -13.42 -0.47
C LEU A 213 20.56 -14.07 -1.56
N THR A 214 19.96 -14.57 -2.63
CA THR A 214 20.70 -15.15 -3.76
C THR A 214 21.43 -14.09 -4.60
N ARG A 215 20.87 -12.89 -4.72
CA ARG A 215 21.42 -11.80 -5.55
C ARG A 215 22.10 -10.70 -4.75
N GLN A 216 22.01 -10.75 -3.41
CA GLN A 216 22.57 -9.77 -2.48
C GLN A 216 22.16 -8.33 -2.81
N ASP A 217 20.88 -8.16 -3.20
CA ASP A 217 20.32 -6.87 -3.65
C ASP A 217 18.81 -6.78 -3.38
N PHE A 218 18.32 -5.56 -3.22
CA PHE A 218 16.88 -5.30 -3.11
C PHE A 218 16.19 -5.44 -4.46
N ARG A 219 15.12 -6.23 -4.51
CA ARG A 219 14.40 -6.53 -5.74
C ARG A 219 12.90 -6.52 -5.54
N LEU A 220 12.20 -6.24 -6.64
CA LEU A 220 10.76 -6.30 -6.74
C LEU A 220 10.34 -7.60 -7.43
N PHE A 221 9.52 -8.40 -6.76
CA PHE A 221 9.02 -9.67 -7.29
C PHE A 221 7.50 -9.58 -7.47
N LYS A 222 7.03 -9.91 -8.69
CA LYS A 222 5.61 -9.94 -9.02
C LYS A 222 4.96 -11.19 -8.42
N LEU A 223 3.91 -11.04 -7.61
CA LEU A 223 3.29 -12.16 -6.89
C LEU A 223 2.72 -13.24 -7.82
N ASN A 224 2.20 -12.84 -8.99
CA ASN A 224 1.65 -13.78 -9.98
C ASN A 224 2.72 -14.71 -10.58
N ARG A 225 4.00 -14.38 -10.42
CA ARG A 225 5.14 -15.17 -10.89
C ARG A 225 5.79 -16.02 -9.80
N MET A 226 5.20 -16.01 -8.60
CA MET A 226 5.69 -16.77 -7.45
C MET A 226 4.85 -18.03 -7.28
N THR A 227 5.52 -19.18 -7.21
CA THR A 227 4.92 -20.49 -6.88
C THR A 227 5.62 -21.06 -5.66
N GLU A 228 5.01 -22.02 -4.99
CA GLU A 228 5.60 -22.74 -3.84
C GLU A 228 6.08 -21.81 -2.71
N LEU A 229 5.29 -20.78 -2.41
CA LEU A 229 5.64 -19.78 -1.39
C LEU A 229 5.64 -20.41 0.01
N GLN A 230 6.76 -20.28 0.72
CA GLN A 230 6.94 -20.78 2.07
C GLN A 230 7.53 -19.68 2.97
N VAL A 231 7.13 -19.68 4.24
CA VAL A 231 7.68 -18.82 5.28
C VAL A 231 8.85 -19.53 5.94
N GLY A 232 10.01 -18.91 5.87
CA GLY A 232 11.26 -19.43 6.43
C GLY A 232 11.59 -18.90 7.83
N ASP A 233 12.87 -18.77 8.14
CA ASP A 233 13.39 -18.35 9.43
C ASP A 233 13.19 -16.86 9.70
N ALA A 234 13.31 -16.46 10.96
CA ALA A 234 13.35 -15.05 11.33
C ALA A 234 14.64 -14.39 10.84
N PHE A 235 14.59 -13.13 10.49
CA PHE A 235 15.76 -12.34 10.11
C PHE A 235 15.80 -11.01 10.87
N GLU A 236 16.99 -10.46 11.04
CA GLU A 236 17.18 -9.12 11.60
C GLU A 236 16.95 -8.07 10.49
N LYS A 237 16.03 -7.13 10.75
CA LYS A 237 15.71 -6.08 9.77
C LYS A 237 16.89 -5.14 9.58
N ARG A 238 17.38 -5.06 8.36
CA ARG A 238 18.37 -4.08 7.93
C ARG A 238 17.71 -2.77 7.47
N PRO A 239 18.43 -1.63 7.45
CA PRO A 239 17.93 -0.43 6.80
C PRO A 239 17.55 -0.74 5.34
N ALA A 240 16.27 -0.67 5.02
CA ALA A 240 15.77 -0.93 3.67
C ALA A 240 15.46 0.40 2.98
N PRO A 241 15.99 0.65 1.78
CA PRO A 241 15.59 1.79 0.99
C PRO A 241 14.13 1.63 0.57
N LEU A 242 13.38 2.72 0.59
CA LEU A 242 12.06 2.72 -0.04
C LEU A 242 12.23 2.45 -1.54
N PRO A 243 11.42 1.56 -2.12
CA PRO A 243 11.52 1.28 -3.55
C PRO A 243 11.19 2.53 -4.34
N GLU A 244 12.08 2.88 -5.25
CA GLU A 244 11.82 3.95 -6.19
C GLU A 244 10.97 3.41 -7.35
N LEU A 245 9.65 3.61 -7.24
CA LEU A 245 8.63 3.00 -8.09
C LEU A 245 8.47 3.74 -9.45
N SER A 246 9.51 4.41 -9.95
CA SER A 246 9.46 4.99 -11.28
C SER A 246 9.65 3.91 -12.34
N ARG A 247 8.78 3.89 -13.36
CA ARG A 247 8.86 2.93 -14.47
C ARG A 247 10.24 2.93 -15.14
N ARG A 248 10.85 4.12 -15.29
CA ARG A 248 12.18 4.29 -15.91
C ARG A 248 13.32 3.62 -15.13
N LYS A 249 13.25 3.59 -13.78
CA LYS A 249 14.32 2.96 -12.97
C LYS A 249 14.15 1.45 -12.84
N LEU A 250 12.92 0.98 -12.69
CA LEU A 250 12.66 -0.46 -12.55
C LEU A 250 12.73 -1.21 -13.89
N PHE A 251 12.36 -0.53 -14.98
CA PHE A 251 12.40 -1.06 -16.34
C PHE A 251 13.07 -0.03 -17.26
N PRO A 252 14.42 0.09 -17.21
CA PRO A 252 15.12 1.05 -18.06
C PRO A 252 14.87 0.69 -19.53
N PHE A 253 14.48 1.70 -20.29
CA PHE A 253 14.32 1.55 -21.73
C PHE A 253 15.69 1.35 -22.38
N ARG A 254 15.89 0.20 -23.01
CA ARG A 254 17.11 -0.13 -23.75
C ARG A 254 16.96 0.12 -25.25
N TYR A 255 15.72 0.14 -25.72
CA TYR A 255 15.39 0.30 -27.12
C TYR A 255 14.38 1.43 -27.29
N GLN A 256 14.61 2.32 -28.23
CA GLN A 256 13.60 3.23 -28.72
C GLN A 256 12.95 2.59 -29.93
N VAL A 257 11.65 2.40 -29.86
CA VAL A 257 10.87 1.73 -30.93
C VAL A 257 10.08 2.78 -31.68
N LYS A 258 10.14 2.71 -33.01
CA LYS A 258 9.18 3.35 -33.90
C LYS A 258 8.44 2.29 -34.72
N ALA A 259 7.14 2.44 -34.80
CA ALA A 259 6.30 1.52 -35.55
C ALA A 259 5.19 2.28 -36.28
N ARG A 260 4.86 1.84 -37.49
CA ARG A 260 3.68 2.28 -38.21
C ARG A 260 2.53 1.35 -37.83
N VAL A 261 1.42 1.91 -37.35
CA VAL A 261 0.29 1.13 -36.84
C VAL A 261 -0.98 1.56 -37.58
N GLN A 262 -1.80 0.59 -37.98
CA GLN A 262 -3.08 0.87 -38.65
C GLN A 262 -4.06 1.60 -37.72
N PRO A 263 -4.91 2.50 -38.24
CA PRO A 263 -5.87 3.31 -37.45
C PRO A 263 -6.81 2.49 -36.57
N ALA A 264 -7.16 1.29 -37.00
CA ALA A 264 -8.01 0.36 -36.26
C ALA A 264 -7.47 0.00 -34.85
N TYR A 265 -6.17 0.16 -34.64
CA TYR A 265 -5.50 -0.13 -33.37
C TYR A 265 -5.21 1.10 -32.53
N ARG A 266 -5.73 2.29 -32.89
CA ARG A 266 -5.56 3.55 -32.11
C ARG A 266 -5.93 3.35 -30.64
N TRP A 267 -7.03 2.67 -30.37
CA TRP A 267 -7.52 2.42 -29.02
C TRP A 267 -6.46 1.73 -28.14
N ARG A 268 -5.73 0.79 -28.70
CA ARG A 268 -4.70 0.03 -28.00
C ARG A 268 -3.47 0.88 -27.70
N LEU A 269 -3.05 1.75 -28.62
CA LEU A 269 -1.95 2.69 -28.37
C LEU A 269 -2.30 3.65 -27.25
N VAL A 270 -3.54 4.16 -27.23
CA VAL A 270 -4.03 5.06 -26.17
C VAL A 270 -4.08 4.34 -24.82
N GLU A 271 -4.57 3.09 -24.77
CA GLU A 271 -4.70 2.30 -23.55
C GLU A 271 -3.33 1.92 -22.96
N ASP A 272 -2.41 1.41 -23.81
CA ASP A 272 -1.12 0.87 -23.35
C ASP A 272 -0.07 1.97 -23.09
N PHE A 273 -0.08 3.06 -23.87
CA PHE A 273 1.01 4.07 -23.89
C PHE A 273 0.54 5.51 -23.73
N GLY A 274 -0.75 5.76 -23.82
CA GLY A 274 -1.35 7.11 -23.75
C GLY A 274 -1.47 7.80 -25.11
N PRO A 275 -2.26 8.90 -25.18
CA PRO A 275 -2.60 9.58 -26.43
C PRO A 275 -1.39 10.25 -27.11
N ASP A 276 -0.36 10.60 -26.35
CA ASP A 276 0.84 11.29 -26.86
C ASP A 276 1.91 10.34 -27.40
N SER A 277 1.62 9.02 -27.45
CA SER A 277 2.58 7.99 -27.87
C SER A 277 2.71 7.85 -29.39
N PHE A 278 1.84 8.50 -30.17
CA PHE A 278 1.81 8.42 -31.61
C PHE A 278 1.39 9.75 -32.27
N THR A 279 1.74 9.92 -33.53
CA THR A 279 1.25 10.98 -34.40
C THR A 279 0.52 10.38 -35.59
N GLU A 280 -0.50 11.06 -36.11
CA GLU A 280 -1.22 10.63 -37.29
C GLU A 280 -0.50 11.13 -38.55
N GLU A 281 -0.22 10.21 -39.49
CA GLU A 281 0.40 10.52 -40.79
C GLU A 281 -0.69 10.93 -41.82
N PRO A 282 -0.33 11.59 -42.95
CA PRO A 282 -1.29 12.04 -43.94
C PRO A 282 -2.15 10.93 -44.56
N ASP A 283 -1.66 9.71 -44.58
CA ASP A 283 -2.36 8.54 -45.08
C ASP A 283 -3.33 7.91 -44.04
N GLY A 284 -3.42 8.51 -42.86
CA GLY A 284 -4.23 8.05 -41.72
C GLY A 284 -3.56 6.99 -40.85
N THR A 285 -2.37 6.53 -41.21
CA THR A 285 -1.62 5.60 -40.34
C THR A 285 -1.09 6.30 -39.11
N LEU A 286 -0.75 5.54 -38.06
CA LEU A 286 -0.27 6.07 -36.78
C LEU A 286 1.21 5.77 -36.64
N LEU A 287 2.05 6.81 -36.56
CA LEU A 287 3.47 6.69 -36.28
C LEU A 287 3.67 6.66 -34.76
N PHE A 288 3.87 5.48 -34.21
CA PHE A 288 4.09 5.23 -32.79
C PHE A 288 5.56 5.37 -32.44
N SER A 289 5.83 5.92 -31.23
CA SER A 289 7.20 6.01 -30.67
C SER A 289 7.19 5.81 -29.16
N SER A 290 7.91 4.77 -28.65
CA SER A 290 8.06 4.54 -27.21
C SER A 290 9.29 3.71 -26.88
N GLY A 291 9.68 3.73 -25.59
CA GLY A 291 10.79 2.94 -25.08
C GLY A 291 10.37 1.54 -24.62
N PHE A 292 11.21 0.55 -24.91
CA PHE A 292 11.06 -0.85 -24.48
C PHE A 292 12.28 -1.34 -23.72
N ALA A 293 12.07 -2.27 -22.79
CA ALA A 293 13.14 -2.80 -21.95
C ALA A 293 13.96 -3.90 -22.63
N ASP A 294 13.36 -4.70 -23.51
CA ASP A 294 13.99 -5.87 -24.13
C ASP A 294 13.40 -6.19 -25.51
N GLN A 295 14.16 -6.97 -26.29
CA GLN A 295 13.79 -7.37 -27.65
C GLN A 295 12.56 -8.28 -27.70
N THR A 296 12.43 -9.20 -26.75
CA THR A 296 11.32 -10.16 -26.72
C THR A 296 10.00 -9.43 -26.55
N SER A 297 9.97 -8.39 -25.70
CA SER A 297 8.79 -7.54 -25.51
C SER A 297 8.44 -6.78 -26.78
N ILE A 298 9.43 -6.28 -27.55
CA ILE A 298 9.18 -5.59 -28.82
C ILE A 298 8.58 -6.54 -29.86
N ILE A 299 9.21 -7.70 -30.06
CA ILE A 299 8.76 -8.70 -31.05
C ILE A 299 7.34 -9.16 -30.70
N GLY A 300 7.10 -9.53 -29.44
CA GLY A 300 5.77 -9.97 -28.98
C GLY A 300 4.71 -8.89 -29.18
N TRP A 301 5.05 -7.62 -28.90
CA TRP A 301 4.15 -6.49 -29.07
C TRP A 301 3.79 -6.26 -30.53
N ILE A 302 4.77 -6.22 -31.43
CA ILE A 302 4.54 -6.06 -32.89
C ILE A 302 3.69 -7.20 -33.44
N VAL A 303 4.04 -8.45 -33.15
CA VAL A 303 3.33 -9.62 -33.67
C VAL A 303 1.88 -9.69 -33.15
N SER A 304 1.61 -9.15 -31.96
CA SER A 304 0.27 -9.14 -31.37
C SER A 304 -0.74 -8.26 -32.12
N PHE A 305 -0.30 -7.44 -33.09
CA PHE A 305 -1.18 -6.69 -34.01
C PHE A 305 -1.58 -7.49 -35.26
N GLY A 306 -1.11 -8.74 -35.40
CA GLY A 306 -1.53 -9.61 -36.49
C GLY A 306 -1.29 -9.05 -37.92
N GLY A 307 -0.28 -8.24 -38.12
CA GLY A 307 -0.01 -7.54 -39.39
C GLY A 307 -0.54 -6.11 -39.44
N GLY A 308 -1.23 -5.63 -38.41
CA GLY A 308 -1.68 -4.24 -38.30
C GLY A 308 -0.62 -3.28 -37.78
N ALA A 309 0.61 -3.73 -37.53
CA ALA A 309 1.75 -2.90 -37.15
C ALA A 309 3.01 -3.36 -37.88
N GLU A 310 3.83 -2.36 -38.27
CA GLU A 310 5.13 -2.54 -38.92
C GLU A 310 6.21 -1.92 -38.03
N LEU A 311 7.24 -2.67 -37.67
CA LEU A 311 8.40 -2.16 -36.95
C LEU A 311 9.29 -1.36 -37.92
N LEU A 312 9.51 -0.08 -37.62
CA LEU A 312 10.39 0.78 -38.39
C LEU A 312 11.79 0.86 -37.76
N GLU A 313 11.85 1.07 -36.45
CA GLU A 313 13.10 1.16 -35.68
C GLU A 313 12.97 0.32 -34.40
N PRO A 314 14.02 -0.39 -33.96
CA PRO A 314 15.32 -0.53 -34.64
C PRO A 314 15.28 -1.56 -35.80
N GLU A 315 15.99 -1.24 -36.89
CA GLU A 315 16.00 -2.06 -38.13
C GLU A 315 16.53 -3.47 -37.90
N GLU A 316 17.47 -3.66 -36.96
CA GLU A 316 18.04 -4.97 -36.65
C GLU A 316 16.97 -5.95 -36.18
N LEU A 317 15.94 -5.46 -35.50
CA LEU A 317 14.86 -6.30 -34.97
C LEU A 317 13.81 -6.66 -36.04
N GLN A 318 13.75 -6.00 -37.19
CA GLN A 318 12.84 -6.37 -38.27
C GLN A 318 13.12 -7.79 -38.77
N LYS A 319 14.40 -8.18 -38.83
CA LYS A 319 14.79 -9.56 -39.20
C LYS A 319 14.31 -10.59 -38.18
N GLU A 320 14.35 -10.24 -36.89
CA GLU A 320 13.90 -11.12 -35.84
C GLU A 320 12.36 -11.23 -35.81
N VAL A 321 11.64 -10.14 -36.07
CA VAL A 321 10.18 -10.15 -36.27
C VAL A 321 9.80 -11.07 -37.44
N ARG A 322 10.51 -10.97 -38.58
CA ARG A 322 10.28 -11.86 -39.74
C ARG A 322 10.50 -13.33 -39.39
N LYS A 323 11.63 -13.65 -38.76
CA LYS A 323 11.94 -15.03 -38.35
C LYS A 323 10.85 -15.59 -37.40
N PHE A 324 10.36 -14.74 -36.50
CA PHE A 324 9.33 -15.13 -35.54
C PHE A 324 8.00 -15.41 -36.27
N ALA A 325 7.60 -14.55 -37.22
CA ALA A 325 6.42 -14.73 -38.04
C ALA A 325 6.51 -16.00 -38.91
N GLU A 326 7.66 -16.25 -39.54
CA GLU A 326 7.92 -17.49 -40.32
C GLU A 326 7.83 -18.73 -39.43
N LYS A 327 8.32 -18.66 -38.18
CA LYS A 327 8.22 -19.76 -37.22
C LYS A 327 6.76 -20.11 -36.91
N ILE A 328 5.96 -19.06 -36.65
CA ILE A 328 4.51 -19.24 -36.40
C ILE A 328 3.85 -19.86 -37.63
N TRP A 329 4.06 -19.27 -38.81
CA TRP A 329 3.47 -19.77 -40.04
C TRP A 329 3.77 -21.27 -40.29
N ARG A 330 5.05 -21.67 -40.13
CA ARG A 330 5.47 -23.09 -40.29
C ARG A 330 4.82 -24.04 -39.28
N GLN A 331 4.42 -23.56 -38.09
CA GLN A 331 3.73 -24.40 -37.10
C GLN A 331 2.32 -24.82 -37.59
N TYR A 332 1.66 -23.93 -38.35
CA TYR A 332 0.29 -24.14 -38.83
C TYR A 332 0.21 -24.60 -40.29
N GLU A 333 1.32 -24.56 -41.04
CA GLU A 333 1.38 -25.06 -42.41
C GLU A 333 1.35 -26.61 -42.47
N LYS A 334 1.68 -27.31 -41.40
CA LYS A 334 1.73 -28.77 -41.31
C LYS A 334 0.39 -29.44 -41.00
N THR A 335 -0.70 -28.66 -40.97
CA THR A 335 -2.05 -29.15 -40.78
C THR A 335 -2.78 -29.15 -42.10
#